data_0d604ebb0badac7426f1afa0fe5675b0
#
_entry.id   0d604ebb0badac7426f1afa0fe5675b0
#
_cell.length_a   1.000
_cell.length_b   1.000
_cell.length_c   1.000
_cell.angle_alpha   90.00
_cell.angle_beta   90.00
_cell.angle_gamma   90.00
#
_symmetry.space_group_name_H-M   'P 1'
#
loop_
_entity.id
_entity.type
_entity.pdbx_description
1 polymer ?
#
loop_
_entity_poly.entity_id
_entity_poly.type
_entity_poly.pdbx_seq_one_letter_code
_entity_poly.pdbx_strand_id
1 'polypeptide(L)'
;MDQGKFEALATDADADYELQFRGDGQLGVIQIANGVIARIAAMAANEVDGVSLGGKFVLSDLLGRSEGVKGVRVEHVEENRCAISLDVQMAYKTSMSDLAFKLQRHVKEVVERMTGRPVDSVNVVIVWLFEKKTEDDE
;
A
#
# COMPACT_ATOMS: atom_id res chain seq x y z
N MET A 1 19.81 -5.91 -22.06
CA MET A 1 20.32 -6.78 -22.06
C MET A 1 20.05 -7.48 -20.94
N ASP A 2 20.06 -7.15 -19.96
CA ASP A 2 19.90 -7.97 -18.87
C ASP A 2 18.56 -7.92 -18.29
N GLN A 3 17.55 -7.55 -19.09
CA GLN A 3 16.23 -7.61 -18.60
C GLN A 3 15.83 -8.99 -18.21
N GLY A 4 16.27 -9.97 -18.98
CA GLY A 4 15.94 -11.34 -18.64
C GLY A 4 16.55 -11.78 -17.34
N LYS A 5 17.71 -11.26 -17.04
CA LYS A 5 18.33 -11.62 -15.80
C LYS A 5 17.59 -11.05 -14.62
N PHE A 6 17.14 -9.81 -14.74
CA PHE A 6 16.38 -9.23 -13.64
C PHE A 6 15.10 -9.98 -13.41
N GLU A 7 14.47 -10.37 -14.49
CA GLU A 7 13.23 -11.08 -14.33
C GLU A 7 13.43 -12.44 -13.72
N ALA A 8 14.51 -13.10 -14.07
CA ALA A 8 14.78 -14.39 -13.49
C ALA A 8 15.03 -14.27 -11.99
N LEU A 9 15.74 -13.25 -11.58
CA LEU A 9 15.96 -13.05 -10.18
C LEU A 9 14.67 -12.83 -9.43
N ALA A 10 13.80 -12.02 -10.01
CA ALA A 10 12.54 -11.77 -9.36
C ALA A 10 11.71 -13.02 -9.24
N THR A 11 11.75 -13.83 -10.28
CA THR A 11 10.96 -15.03 -10.27
C THR A 11 11.42 -15.99 -9.20
N ASP A 12 12.73 -16.12 -9.06
CA ASP A 12 13.25 -17.01 -8.06
C ASP A 12 12.99 -16.54 -6.68
N ALA A 13 12.84 -15.27 -6.50
CA ALA A 13 12.69 -14.73 -5.20
C ALA A 13 11.32 -14.94 -4.64
N ASP A 14 10.47 -15.52 -5.38
CA ASP A 14 9.12 -15.77 -4.99
C ASP A 14 8.29 -14.50 -5.02
N ALA A 15 7.06 -14.61 -4.63
CA ALA A 15 6.07 -13.60 -4.89
C ALA A 15 6.29 -12.30 -4.14
N ASP A 16 7.16 -12.31 -3.15
CA ASP A 16 7.32 -11.11 -2.35
C ASP A 16 8.05 -10.01 -3.07
N TYR A 17 8.70 -10.31 -4.17
CA TYR A 17 9.53 -9.32 -4.83
C TYR A 17 9.02 -9.04 -6.22
N GLU A 18 7.79 -8.58 -6.30
CA GLU A 18 7.22 -8.33 -7.60
C GLU A 18 7.60 -6.97 -8.15
N LEU A 19 7.92 -6.02 -7.29
CA LEU A 19 8.31 -4.71 -7.76
C LEU A 19 9.81 -4.61 -7.72
N GLN A 20 10.42 -4.52 -8.87
CA GLN A 20 11.85 -4.47 -9.00
C GLN A 20 12.32 -3.10 -9.40
N PHE A 21 13.44 -2.72 -8.85
CA PHE A 21 14.06 -1.48 -9.24
C PHE A 21 15.36 -1.83 -9.95
N ARG A 22 15.47 -1.43 -11.22
CA ARG A 22 16.63 -1.82 -11.97
C ARG A 22 17.85 -0.97 -11.74
N GLY A 23 17.64 0.27 -11.43
CA GLY A 23 18.75 1.15 -11.30
C GLY A 23 19.50 1.26 -12.61
N ASP A 24 20.76 1.57 -12.56
CA ASP A 24 21.57 1.70 -13.77
C ASP A 24 22.31 0.42 -14.08
N GLY A 25 22.13 -0.61 -13.31
CA GLY A 25 22.71 -1.90 -13.61
C GLY A 25 24.15 -2.05 -13.20
N GLN A 26 24.80 -1.00 -12.81
CA GLN A 26 26.19 -1.13 -12.43
C GLN A 26 26.38 -1.48 -10.99
N LEU A 27 25.47 -1.07 -10.16
CA LEU A 27 25.64 -1.29 -8.75
C LEU A 27 24.86 -2.49 -8.24
N GLY A 28 24.08 -3.13 -9.11
CA GLY A 28 23.32 -4.29 -8.70
C GLY A 28 21.83 -4.04 -8.80
N VAL A 29 21.08 -4.90 -8.14
CA VAL A 29 19.62 -4.91 -8.23
C VAL A 29 19.03 -4.51 -6.90
N ILE A 30 18.02 -3.67 -6.95
CA ILE A 30 17.26 -3.30 -5.76
C ILE A 30 15.84 -3.84 -5.95
N GLN A 31 15.39 -4.62 -5.02
CA GLN A 31 14.05 -5.18 -5.05
C GLN A 31 13.32 -4.77 -3.80
N ILE A 32 12.05 -4.42 -3.96
CA ILE A 32 11.22 -4.01 -2.85
C ILE A 32 10.09 -5.02 -2.72
N ALA A 33 10.02 -5.66 -1.59
CA ALA A 33 9.00 -6.67 -1.36
C ALA A 33 7.61 -6.03 -1.30
N ASN A 34 6.63 -6.78 -1.76
CA ASN A 34 5.25 -6.28 -1.72
C ASN A 34 4.83 -5.92 -0.31
N GLY A 35 5.29 -6.66 0.67
CA GLY A 35 4.94 -6.34 2.05
C GLY A 35 5.44 -4.98 2.49
N VAL A 36 6.58 -4.56 1.97
CA VAL A 36 7.10 -3.24 2.30
C VAL A 36 6.21 -2.16 1.71
N ILE A 37 5.81 -2.36 0.46
CA ILE A 37 4.94 -1.39 -0.20
C ILE A 37 3.61 -1.33 0.53
N ALA A 38 3.07 -2.49 0.92
CA ALA A 38 1.81 -2.52 1.65
C ALA A 38 1.91 -1.78 2.97
N ARG A 39 3.05 -1.91 3.63
CA ARG A 39 3.24 -1.24 4.90
C ARG A 39 3.32 0.26 4.74
N ILE A 40 4.02 0.71 3.70
CA ILE A 40 4.09 2.13 3.41
C ILE A 40 2.69 2.67 3.13
N ALA A 41 1.93 1.94 2.32
CA ALA A 41 0.59 2.37 1.98
C ALA A 41 -0.30 2.42 3.22
N ALA A 42 -0.14 1.45 4.12
CA ALA A 42 -0.94 1.42 5.34
C ALA A 42 -0.62 2.61 6.23
N MET A 43 0.66 2.90 6.37
CA MET A 43 1.04 4.02 7.21
C MET A 43 0.56 5.34 6.61
N ALA A 44 0.66 5.46 5.30
CA ALA A 44 0.18 6.67 4.64
C ALA A 44 -1.33 6.81 4.79
N ALA A 45 -2.05 5.70 4.67
CA ALA A 45 -3.51 5.76 4.81
C ALA A 45 -3.90 6.20 6.21
N ASN A 46 -3.17 5.73 7.21
CA ASN A 46 -3.49 6.09 8.58
C ASN A 46 -3.18 7.54 8.90
N GLU A 47 -2.42 8.20 8.06
CA GLU A 47 -2.16 9.62 8.26
C GLU A 47 -3.32 10.49 7.81
N VAL A 48 -4.27 9.94 7.09
CA VAL A 48 -5.40 10.71 6.61
C VAL A 48 -6.47 10.67 7.69
N ASP A 49 -6.79 11.84 8.23
CA ASP A 49 -7.75 11.91 9.32
C ASP A 49 -9.11 11.44 8.83
N GLY A 50 -9.74 10.60 9.62
CA GLY A 50 -11.06 10.07 9.26
C GLY A 50 -11.00 8.73 8.54
N VAL A 51 -9.82 8.21 8.30
CA VAL A 51 -9.63 6.95 7.59
C VAL A 51 -8.94 5.95 8.51
N SER A 52 -9.41 4.73 8.48
CA SER A 52 -8.76 3.64 9.18
C SER A 52 -8.79 2.44 8.25
N LEU A 53 -7.75 1.65 8.27
CA LEU A 53 -7.75 0.47 7.42
C LEU A 53 -8.82 -0.50 7.88
N GLY A 54 -9.44 -1.16 6.93
CA GLY A 54 -10.57 -2.02 7.22
C GLY A 54 -10.17 -3.31 7.87
N GLY A 55 -11.18 -3.97 8.37
CA GLY A 55 -10.98 -5.26 8.99
C GLY A 55 -10.54 -5.14 10.41
N LYS A 56 -10.69 -6.21 11.11
CA LYS A 56 -10.29 -6.24 12.48
C LYS A 56 -8.82 -6.50 12.59
N PHE A 57 -8.23 -5.82 13.53
CA PHE A 57 -6.84 -6.03 13.82
C PHE A 57 -6.74 -7.30 14.63
N VAL A 58 -6.00 -8.28 14.15
CA VAL A 58 -5.85 -9.52 14.90
C VAL A 58 -4.43 -9.66 15.37
N LEU A 59 -4.26 -10.44 16.40
CA LEU A 59 -2.96 -10.58 17.02
C LEU A 59 -1.92 -11.12 16.07
N SER A 60 -2.32 -11.98 15.16
CA SER A 60 -1.36 -12.54 14.23
C SER A 60 -0.75 -11.47 13.35
N ASP A 61 -1.48 -10.38 13.12
CA ASP A 61 -0.92 -9.29 12.33
C ASP A 61 0.21 -8.62 13.08
N LEU A 62 0.07 -8.52 14.39
CA LEU A 62 1.12 -7.93 15.20
C LEU A 62 2.37 -8.76 15.20
N LEU A 63 2.21 -10.07 15.09
CA LEU A 63 3.35 -10.94 15.14
C LEU A 63 4.15 -10.95 13.87
N GLY A 64 3.65 -10.25 12.85
CA GLY A 64 4.41 -10.13 11.62
C GLY A 64 4.50 -11.42 10.85
N ARG A 65 3.60 -12.31 11.09
CA ARG A 65 3.66 -13.58 10.40
C ARG A 65 3.05 -13.50 9.03
N SER A 66 2.14 -12.58 8.83
CA SER A 66 1.51 -12.51 7.55
C SER A 66 2.41 -11.73 6.62
N GLU A 67 2.35 -12.06 5.37
CA GLU A 67 3.17 -11.42 4.41
C GLU A 67 2.61 -10.13 3.91
N GLY A 68 1.46 -9.76 4.36
CA GLY A 68 0.84 -8.54 3.91
C GLY A 68 0.33 -7.76 5.08
N VAL A 69 -0.38 -6.72 4.78
CA VAL A 69 -1.00 -5.86 5.79
C VAL A 69 -2.50 -5.98 5.58
N LYS A 70 -3.22 -6.20 6.65
CA LYS A 70 -4.65 -6.34 6.54
C LYS A 70 -5.27 -5.08 5.97
N GLY A 71 -6.12 -5.26 4.98
CA GLY A 71 -6.76 -4.14 4.34
C GLY A 71 -5.99 -3.54 3.19
N VAL A 72 -4.81 -4.07 2.88
CA VAL A 72 -4.00 -3.54 1.80
C VAL A 72 -3.58 -4.68 0.88
N ARG A 73 -3.80 -4.50 -0.41
CA ARG A 73 -3.33 -5.44 -1.40
C ARG A 73 -2.48 -4.69 -2.42
N VAL A 74 -1.37 -5.27 -2.78
CA VAL A 74 -0.45 -4.67 -3.74
C VAL A 74 -0.33 -5.64 -4.90
N GLU A 75 -0.57 -5.15 -6.10
CA GLU A 75 -0.46 -5.97 -7.29
C GLU A 75 0.54 -5.37 -8.23
N HIS A 76 1.34 -6.23 -8.79
CA HIS A 76 2.30 -5.82 -9.80
C HIS A 76 1.55 -5.62 -11.12
N VAL A 77 1.77 -4.50 -11.76
CA VAL A 77 1.11 -4.25 -13.03
C VAL A 77 2.07 -4.57 -14.15
N GLU A 78 3.08 -3.75 -14.35
CA GLU A 78 4.10 -4.08 -15.30
C GLU A 78 5.20 -3.05 -15.18
N GLU A 79 6.37 -3.48 -15.50
CA GLU A 79 7.53 -2.59 -15.56
C GLU A 79 7.72 -1.77 -14.30
N ASN A 80 7.76 -2.44 -13.19
CA ASN A 80 8.03 -1.77 -11.92
C ASN A 80 6.93 -0.84 -11.47
N ARG A 81 5.72 -1.07 -11.95
CA ARG A 81 4.58 -0.29 -11.53
C ARG A 81 3.65 -1.16 -10.74
N CYS A 82 2.90 -0.58 -9.86
CA CYS A 82 2.00 -1.36 -9.01
C CYS A 82 0.67 -0.68 -8.86
N ALA A 83 -0.32 -1.47 -8.47
CA ALA A 83 -1.63 -0.99 -8.11
C ALA A 83 -1.86 -1.37 -6.67
N ILE A 84 -2.45 -0.45 -5.93
CA ILE A 84 -2.67 -0.65 -4.51
C ILE A 84 -4.17 -0.60 -4.28
N SER A 85 -4.68 -1.57 -3.53
CA SER A 85 -6.10 -1.59 -3.16
C SER A 85 -6.22 -1.53 -1.66
N LEU A 86 -7.09 -0.67 -1.20
CA LEU A 86 -7.27 -0.42 0.23
C LEU A 86 -8.71 -0.68 0.61
N ASP A 87 -8.92 -1.46 1.65
CA ASP A 87 -10.22 -1.60 2.28
C ASP A 87 -10.18 -0.72 3.51
N VAL A 88 -11.04 0.27 3.58
CA VAL A 88 -10.96 1.26 4.63
C VAL A 88 -12.28 1.46 5.31
N GLN A 89 -12.20 1.95 6.53
CA GLN A 89 -13.32 2.46 7.27
C GLN A 89 -13.22 3.96 7.27
N MET A 90 -14.34 4.63 7.22
CA MET A 90 -14.34 6.08 7.24
C MET A 90 -15.21 6.57 8.38
N ALA A 91 -14.88 7.73 8.87
CA ALA A 91 -15.62 8.33 9.96
C ALA A 91 -16.99 8.77 9.46
N TYR A 92 -17.99 8.52 10.28
CA TYR A 92 -19.35 8.94 10.01
C TYR A 92 -19.41 10.46 9.89
N LYS A 93 -20.21 10.93 8.98
CA LYS A 93 -20.39 12.36 8.73
C LYS A 93 -19.26 13.03 7.99
N THR A 94 -18.44 12.24 7.31
CA THR A 94 -17.46 12.83 6.41
C THR A 94 -18.01 12.74 5.00
N SER A 95 -17.45 13.55 4.12
CA SER A 95 -17.73 13.39 2.71
C SER A 95 -16.85 12.26 2.20
N MET A 96 -17.46 11.10 1.96
CA MET A 96 -16.69 9.93 1.62
C MET A 96 -15.91 10.09 0.34
N SER A 97 -16.53 10.71 -0.67
CA SER A 97 -15.81 10.85 -1.93
C SER A 97 -14.63 11.82 -1.81
N ASP A 98 -14.81 12.91 -1.09
CA ASP A 98 -13.70 13.85 -0.91
C ASP A 98 -12.57 13.19 -0.13
N LEU A 99 -12.94 12.46 0.90
CA LEU A 99 -11.95 11.81 1.74
C LEU A 99 -11.23 10.72 0.95
N ALA A 100 -11.98 10.02 0.11
CA ALA A 100 -11.36 8.98 -0.71
C ALA A 100 -10.38 9.58 -1.71
N PHE A 101 -10.71 10.70 -2.31
CA PHE A 101 -9.78 11.38 -3.22
C PHE A 101 -8.51 11.78 -2.49
N LYS A 102 -8.68 12.32 -1.30
CA LYS A 102 -7.54 12.73 -0.52
C LYS A 102 -6.66 11.52 -0.18
N LEU A 103 -7.30 10.43 0.16
CA LEU A 103 -6.60 9.21 0.49
C LEU A 103 -5.82 8.69 -0.71
N GLN A 104 -6.46 8.65 -1.87
CA GLN A 104 -5.79 8.17 -3.07
C GLN A 104 -4.55 8.99 -3.36
N ARG A 105 -4.70 10.31 -3.28
CA ARG A 105 -3.59 11.19 -3.59
C ARG A 105 -2.45 11.03 -2.60
N HIS A 106 -2.81 10.95 -1.34
CA HIS A 106 -1.78 10.87 -0.31
C HIS A 106 -1.01 9.56 -0.39
N VAL A 107 -1.72 8.45 -0.54
CA VAL A 107 -1.06 7.15 -0.59
C VAL A 107 -0.18 7.06 -1.82
N LYS A 108 -0.69 7.50 -2.97
CA LYS A 108 0.10 7.45 -4.18
C LYS A 108 1.38 8.26 -4.02
N GLU A 109 1.26 9.45 -3.47
CA GLU A 109 2.38 10.33 -3.32
C GLU A 109 3.45 9.76 -2.39
N VAL A 110 3.01 9.22 -1.27
CA VAL A 110 3.97 8.70 -0.30
C VAL A 110 4.66 7.46 -0.84
N VAL A 111 3.89 6.55 -1.45
CA VAL A 111 4.49 5.33 -1.97
C VAL A 111 5.47 5.65 -3.09
N GLU A 112 5.08 6.54 -4.01
CA GLU A 112 5.97 6.87 -5.10
C GLU A 112 7.24 7.54 -4.61
N ARG A 113 7.10 8.39 -3.61
CA ARG A 113 8.28 9.09 -3.10
C ARG A 113 9.23 8.14 -2.41
N MET A 114 8.70 7.22 -1.65
CA MET A 114 9.56 6.33 -0.87
C MET A 114 10.15 5.21 -1.70
N THR A 115 9.41 4.73 -2.70
CA THR A 115 9.90 3.60 -3.48
C THR A 115 10.58 4.02 -4.78
N GLY A 116 10.30 5.23 -5.25
CA GLY A 116 10.81 5.65 -6.54
C GLY A 116 10.13 4.98 -7.70
N ARG A 117 9.01 4.32 -7.47
CA ARG A 117 8.31 3.59 -8.51
C ARG A 117 6.93 4.17 -8.71
N PRO A 118 6.41 4.17 -9.92
CA PRO A 118 5.09 4.72 -10.17
C PRO A 118 3.99 3.80 -9.62
N VAL A 119 2.95 4.43 -9.12
CA VAL A 119 1.77 3.74 -8.66
C VAL A 119 0.68 4.01 -9.68
N ASP A 120 0.19 2.95 -10.32
CA ASP A 120 -0.81 3.10 -11.35
C ASP A 120 -2.15 3.52 -10.81
N SER A 121 -2.53 2.96 -9.70
CA SER A 121 -3.83 3.27 -9.14
C SER A 121 -3.84 2.98 -7.66
N VAL A 122 -4.67 3.71 -6.95
CA VAL A 122 -4.97 3.42 -5.57
C VAL A 122 -6.48 3.25 -5.52
N ASN A 123 -6.90 2.02 -5.35
CA ASN A 123 -8.32 1.70 -5.33
C ASN A 123 -8.78 1.67 -3.89
N VAL A 124 -9.87 2.34 -3.62
CA VAL A 124 -10.36 2.47 -2.26
C VAL A 124 -11.75 1.86 -2.19
N VAL A 125 -11.92 0.90 -1.29
CA VAL A 125 -13.21 0.32 -1.02
C VAL A 125 -13.56 0.67 0.41
N ILE A 126 -14.68 1.35 0.60
CA ILE A 126 -15.11 1.76 1.92
C ILE A 126 -15.99 0.65 2.45
N VAL A 127 -15.50 -0.05 3.47
CA VAL A 127 -16.17 -1.25 3.96
C VAL A 127 -16.95 -1.02 5.23
N TRP A 128 -16.74 0.10 5.90
CA TRP A 128 -17.42 0.34 7.18
C TRP A 128 -17.37 1.82 7.51
N LEU A 129 -18.33 2.24 8.32
CA LEU A 129 -18.31 3.57 8.88
C LEU A 129 -18.15 3.46 10.38
N PHE A 130 -17.30 4.28 10.94
CA PHE A 130 -17.17 4.28 12.38
C PHE A 130 -17.55 5.65 12.91
N GLU A 131 -17.94 5.65 14.16
CA GLU A 131 -18.36 6.89 14.78
C GLU A 131 -17.15 7.49 15.47
N LYS A 132 -16.76 8.67 15.00
CA LYS A 132 -15.59 9.29 15.56
C LYS A 132 -16.02 10.08 16.79
N LYS A 133 -15.42 9.76 17.91
CA LYS A 133 -15.70 10.49 19.12
C LYS A 133 -14.87 11.73 19.20
N THR A 134 -15.49 12.82 19.59
CA THR A 134 -14.75 14.04 19.83
C THR A 134 -14.71 14.25 21.33
N GLU A 135 -13.95 15.24 21.73
CA GLU A 135 -13.88 15.54 23.12
C GLU A 135 -15.23 15.95 23.67
N ASP A 136 -16.07 16.50 22.81
CA ASP A 136 -17.38 16.93 23.24
C ASP A 136 -18.32 15.79 23.44
N ASP A 137 -17.99 14.63 22.96
CA ASP A 137 -18.88 13.48 23.05
C ASP A 137 -18.71 12.71 24.33
N GLU A 138 -17.93 13.14 25.22
CA GLU A 138 -17.69 12.41 26.44
C GLU A 138 -18.72 12.61 27.51
#